data_f432c89dd69f0126dc6c3e8c0583504f
#
_entry.id   f432c89dd69f0126dc6c3e8c0583504f
#
_cell.length_a   1.000
_cell.length_b   1.000
_cell.length_c   1.000
_cell.angle_alpha   90.00
_cell.angle_beta   90.00
_cell.angle_gamma   90.00
#
_symmetry.space_group_name_H-M   'P 1'
#
loop_
_entity.id
_entity.type
_entity.pdbx_description
1 polymer ?
#
loop_
_entity_poly.entity_id
_entity_poly.type
_entity_poly.pdbx_seq_one_letter_code
_entity_poly.pdbx_strand_id
1 'polypeptide(L)'
;PSGKWVMVLNERDGHSIYNSDNLKDWTFESHITGFWECPELFELPVDGNKDNTKWVMYGASGTYMLGVFDGKKFTPESGKYYYSTGSIYAAQTFTNIPESDGRRIQIGWGRISHPGMPFNGMMLFPTELSLRTTKDGIRLFSKPIDELDRLQTSVGKWRALTADKADELLRQYKDASTLRIRTTLKLSHATNAGLN
;
A
#
# COMPACT_ATOMS: atom_id res chain seq x y z
N PRO A 1 13.12 -11.21 18.73
CA PRO A 1 13.14 -12.19 17.65
C PRO A 1 13.31 -13.59 18.22
N SER A 2 12.44 -14.53 17.84
CA SER A 2 12.49 -15.93 18.32
C SER A 2 13.67 -16.73 17.74
N GLY A 3 14.41 -16.16 16.78
CA GLY A 3 15.42 -16.87 15.99
C GLY A 3 14.84 -17.86 14.98
N LYS A 4 13.50 -17.87 14.82
CA LYS A 4 12.82 -18.75 13.88
C LYS A 4 12.45 -18.02 12.59
N TRP A 5 12.37 -18.78 11.52
CA TRP A 5 11.75 -18.35 10.28
C TRP A 5 10.22 -18.41 10.41
N VAL A 6 9.55 -17.42 9.86
CA VAL A 6 8.09 -17.34 9.83
C VAL A 6 7.65 -17.33 8.37
N MET A 7 6.71 -18.21 8.02
CA MET A 7 6.05 -18.24 6.74
C MET A 7 4.57 -17.96 6.92
N VAL A 8 4.03 -17.06 6.11
CA VAL A 8 2.59 -16.83 6.01
C VAL A 8 2.13 -17.34 4.65
N LEU A 9 1.22 -18.29 4.66
CA LEU A 9 0.75 -18.99 3.48
C LEU A 9 -0.75 -18.80 3.29
N ASN A 10 -1.16 -18.43 2.07
CA ASN A 10 -2.58 -18.46 1.73
C ASN A 10 -3.04 -19.91 1.55
N GLU A 11 -3.96 -20.34 2.38
CA GLU A 11 -4.60 -21.64 2.28
C GLU A 11 -6.00 -21.62 2.88
N ARG A 12 -6.87 -22.49 2.41
CA ARG A 12 -8.26 -22.58 2.85
C ARG A 12 -9.00 -21.25 2.65
N ASP A 13 -9.52 -20.69 3.73
CA ASP A 13 -10.32 -19.46 3.79
C ASP A 13 -9.55 -18.25 4.36
N GLY A 14 -8.20 -18.33 4.35
CA GLY A 14 -7.37 -17.26 4.90
C GLY A 14 -5.89 -17.50 4.82
N HIS A 15 -5.18 -17.09 5.85
CA HIS A 15 -3.73 -17.21 5.95
C HIS A 15 -3.31 -18.06 7.14
N SER A 16 -2.47 -19.03 6.88
CA SER A 16 -1.83 -19.86 7.92
C SER A 16 -0.41 -19.39 8.20
N ILE A 17 -0.02 -19.49 9.45
CA ILE A 17 1.31 -19.11 9.93
C ILE A 17 2.05 -20.38 10.33
N TYR A 18 3.27 -20.50 9.83
CA TYR A 18 4.18 -21.60 10.10
C TYR A 18 5.52 -21.08 10.59
N ASN A 19 6.17 -21.85 11.47
CA ASN A 19 7.52 -21.59 11.94
C ASN A 19 8.49 -22.70 11.53
N SER A 20 9.75 -22.33 11.31
CA SER A 20 10.83 -23.24 11.03
C SER A 20 12.15 -22.78 11.65
N ASP A 21 12.97 -23.71 12.09
CA ASP A 21 14.34 -23.47 12.53
C ASP A 21 15.36 -23.58 11.38
N ASN A 22 14.98 -24.21 10.25
CA ASN A 22 15.92 -24.60 9.20
C ASN A 22 15.42 -24.38 7.76
N LEU A 23 14.25 -23.74 7.57
CA LEU A 23 13.58 -23.49 6.29
C LEU A 23 13.12 -24.77 5.53
N LYS A 24 13.23 -25.94 6.13
CA LYS A 24 12.83 -27.23 5.55
C LYS A 24 11.66 -27.84 6.29
N ASP A 25 11.74 -27.88 7.61
CA ASP A 25 10.73 -28.48 8.45
C ASP A 25 9.86 -27.36 9.03
N TRP A 26 8.59 -27.34 8.65
CA TRP A 26 7.64 -26.29 9.02
C TRP A 26 6.58 -26.81 9.97
N THR A 27 6.38 -26.10 11.07
CA THR A 27 5.36 -26.38 12.05
C THR A 27 4.21 -25.37 11.89
N PHE A 28 2.99 -25.86 11.74
CA PHE A 28 1.79 -25.03 11.77
C PHE A 28 1.61 -24.41 13.17
N GLU A 29 1.38 -23.11 13.23
CA GLU A 29 1.21 -22.38 14.47
C GLU A 29 -0.21 -21.81 14.62
N SER A 30 -0.75 -21.17 13.59
CA SER A 30 -2.08 -20.55 13.64
C SER A 30 -2.66 -20.28 12.27
N HIS A 31 -3.96 -19.99 12.25
CA HIS A 31 -4.70 -19.59 11.04
C HIS A 31 -5.55 -18.36 11.34
N ILE A 32 -5.66 -17.46 10.36
CA ILE A 32 -6.56 -16.32 10.38
C ILE A 32 -7.40 -16.28 9.10
N THR A 33 -8.71 -16.15 9.26
CA THR A 33 -9.66 -16.09 8.15
C THR A 33 -9.87 -14.68 7.61
N GLY A 34 -10.54 -14.58 6.47
CA GLY A 34 -10.99 -13.30 5.91
C GLY A 34 -9.98 -12.58 5.03
N PHE A 35 -8.84 -13.18 4.72
CA PHE A 35 -7.90 -12.73 3.71
C PHE A 35 -7.90 -13.67 2.52
N TRP A 36 -7.39 -13.17 1.39
CA TRP A 36 -7.29 -13.90 0.15
C TRP A 36 -5.95 -13.62 -0.53
N GLU A 37 -5.22 -14.65 -0.91
CA GLU A 37 -3.94 -14.65 -1.62
C GLU A 37 -2.89 -13.64 -1.13
N CYS A 38 -1.66 -13.79 -1.58
CA CYS A 38 -0.53 -12.86 -1.40
C CYS A 38 -0.43 -12.26 0.00
N PRO A 39 -0.27 -13.09 1.05
CA PRO A 39 -0.14 -12.60 2.41
C PRO A 39 1.14 -11.79 2.62
N GLU A 40 1.02 -10.72 3.37
CA GLU A 40 2.15 -9.97 3.95
C GLU A 40 1.93 -9.73 5.43
N LEU A 41 2.99 -9.90 6.20
CA LEU A 41 3.01 -9.68 7.64
C LEU A 41 4.28 -8.94 8.02
N PHE A 42 4.14 -7.71 8.51
CA PHE A 42 5.28 -6.86 8.87
C PHE A 42 4.91 -5.87 9.98
N GLU A 43 5.93 -5.35 10.64
CA GLU A 43 5.79 -4.36 11.70
C GLU A 43 6.09 -2.96 11.17
N LEU A 44 5.33 -1.96 11.64
CA LEU A 44 5.56 -0.55 11.34
C LEU A 44 5.42 0.31 12.60
N PRO A 45 6.23 1.36 12.72
CA PRO A 45 6.06 2.37 13.76
C PRO A 45 4.82 3.24 13.48
N VAL A 46 4.10 3.57 14.54
CA VAL A 46 2.98 4.51 14.49
C VAL A 46 3.54 5.93 14.61
N ASP A 47 3.17 6.80 13.67
CA ASP A 47 3.64 8.20 13.59
C ASP A 47 5.19 8.32 13.60
N GLY A 48 5.89 7.29 13.12
CA GLY A 48 7.35 7.22 13.12
C GLY A 48 7.99 6.90 14.46
N ASN A 49 7.21 6.66 15.51
CA ASN A 49 7.71 6.32 16.84
C ASN A 49 8.07 4.83 16.90
N LYS A 50 9.36 4.50 16.97
CA LYS A 50 9.88 3.13 17.01
C LYS A 50 9.52 2.37 18.31
N ASP A 51 9.18 3.08 19.37
CA ASP A 51 8.74 2.49 20.64
C ASP A 51 7.24 2.17 20.66
N ASN A 52 6.50 2.62 19.65
CA ASN A 52 5.08 2.35 19.46
C ASN A 52 4.84 1.75 18.08
N THR A 53 4.81 0.43 18.00
CA THR A 53 4.68 -0.29 16.74
C THR A 53 3.37 -1.07 16.67
N LYS A 54 2.92 -1.36 15.45
CA LYS A 54 1.85 -2.32 15.18
C LYS A 54 2.25 -3.24 14.04
N TRP A 55 1.82 -4.47 14.17
CA TRP A 55 1.89 -5.42 13.08
C TRP A 55 0.75 -5.19 12.09
N VAL A 56 1.10 -5.26 10.83
CA VAL A 56 0.18 -5.17 9.69
C VAL A 56 0.10 -6.53 9.04
N MET A 57 -1.11 -7.04 8.88
CA MET A 57 -1.37 -8.19 8.02
C MET A 57 -2.30 -7.75 6.89
N TYR A 58 -1.94 -8.06 5.65
CA TYR A 58 -2.80 -7.83 4.50
C TYR A 58 -2.79 -9.00 3.51
N GLY A 59 -3.74 -9.01 2.57
CA GLY A 59 -3.83 -9.93 1.46
C GLY A 59 -3.91 -9.21 0.11
N ALA A 60 -4.08 -9.96 -0.96
CA ALA A 60 -4.01 -9.48 -2.35
C ALA A 60 -4.96 -8.33 -2.69
N SER A 61 -6.11 -8.24 -2.04
CA SER A 61 -7.21 -7.33 -2.41
C SER A 61 -7.13 -5.93 -1.80
N GLY A 62 -5.98 -5.53 -1.23
CA GLY A 62 -5.79 -4.20 -0.66
C GLY A 62 -6.48 -3.96 0.68
N THR A 63 -6.86 -5.03 1.38
CA THR A 63 -7.41 -4.97 2.74
C THR A 63 -6.36 -5.38 3.77
N TYR A 64 -6.42 -4.77 4.96
CA TYR A 64 -5.48 -5.04 6.05
C TYR A 64 -6.15 -5.05 7.41
N MET A 65 -5.47 -5.66 8.38
CA MET A 65 -5.73 -5.56 9.81
C MET A 65 -4.48 -5.06 10.52
N LEU A 66 -4.67 -4.38 11.65
CA LEU A 66 -3.62 -4.01 12.59
C LEU A 66 -3.76 -4.87 13.85
N GLY A 67 -2.63 -5.22 14.46
CA GLY A 67 -2.64 -6.02 15.64
C GLY A 67 -1.26 -6.24 16.24
N VAL A 68 -1.13 -7.34 16.96
CA VAL A 68 0.13 -7.82 17.53
C VAL A 68 0.47 -9.20 16.97
N PHE A 69 1.77 -9.47 16.87
CA PHE A 69 2.27 -10.77 16.45
C PHE A 69 3.33 -11.26 17.45
N ASP A 70 3.12 -12.44 18.00
CA ASP A 70 3.99 -13.03 19.05
C ASP A 70 5.05 -13.99 18.49
N GLY A 71 5.17 -14.08 17.16
CA GLY A 71 6.03 -15.04 16.48
C GLY A 71 5.32 -16.30 16.01
N LYS A 72 4.07 -16.53 16.45
CA LYS A 72 3.26 -17.71 16.15
C LYS A 72 1.85 -17.35 15.68
N LYS A 73 1.28 -16.31 16.28
CA LYS A 73 -0.09 -15.90 16.04
C LYS A 73 -0.19 -14.40 15.83
N PHE A 74 -0.89 -14.00 14.81
CA PHE A 74 -1.35 -12.62 14.63
C PHE A 74 -2.71 -12.47 15.33
N THR A 75 -2.79 -11.52 16.27
CA THR A 75 -4.02 -11.18 16.99
C THR A 75 -4.50 -9.81 16.51
N PRO A 76 -5.60 -9.73 15.74
CA PRO A 76 -6.13 -8.45 15.30
C PRO A 76 -6.62 -7.59 16.47
N GLU A 77 -6.29 -6.31 16.44
CA GLU A 77 -6.82 -5.28 17.36
C GLU A 77 -7.78 -4.35 16.64
N SER A 78 -7.60 -4.14 15.33
CA SER A 78 -8.47 -3.30 14.52
C SER A 78 -8.43 -3.68 13.04
N GLY A 79 -9.46 -3.31 12.32
CA GLY A 79 -9.67 -3.62 10.91
C GLY A 79 -10.94 -4.46 10.75
N LYS A 80 -11.23 -4.90 9.61
CA LYS A 80 -10.52 -4.93 8.31
C LYS A 80 -10.74 -3.61 7.56
N TYR A 81 -9.67 -2.99 7.13
CA TYR A 81 -9.72 -1.71 6.41
C TYR A 81 -9.16 -1.87 5.00
N TYR A 82 -9.47 -0.91 4.12
CA TYR A 82 -8.79 -0.74 2.83
C TYR A 82 -7.65 0.27 2.97
N TYR A 83 -6.48 -0.02 2.40
CA TYR A 83 -5.38 0.94 2.30
C TYR A 83 -5.22 1.52 0.89
N SER A 84 -5.87 0.90 -0.08
CA SER A 84 -5.87 1.36 -1.46
C SER A 84 -7.22 1.10 -2.10
N THR A 85 -7.58 1.95 -3.05
CA THR A 85 -8.74 1.83 -3.92
C THR A 85 -8.28 1.71 -5.38
N GLY A 86 -9.13 1.19 -6.25
CA GLY A 86 -8.82 1.00 -7.65
C GLY A 86 -8.31 -0.40 -7.98
N SER A 87 -7.41 -0.50 -8.94
CA SER A 87 -7.06 -1.77 -9.58
C SER A 87 -5.83 -2.48 -9.00
N ILE A 88 -5.34 -2.07 -7.83
CA ILE A 88 -4.21 -2.73 -7.18
C ILE A 88 -4.57 -4.14 -6.75
N TYR A 89 -3.66 -5.09 -7.00
CA TYR A 89 -3.77 -6.47 -6.56
C TYR A 89 -2.39 -7.07 -6.30
N ALA A 90 -2.31 -8.14 -5.51
CA ALA A 90 -1.11 -8.93 -5.29
C ALA A 90 0.14 -8.08 -4.95
N ALA A 91 -0.06 -7.03 -4.16
CA ALA A 91 1.03 -6.15 -3.76
C ALA A 91 1.98 -6.88 -2.80
N GLN A 92 3.28 -6.60 -2.95
CA GLN A 92 4.32 -7.14 -2.09
C GLN A 92 5.27 -6.02 -1.66
N THR A 93 5.89 -6.15 -0.49
CA THR A 93 6.87 -5.21 -0.01
C THR A 93 8.30 -5.64 -0.35
N PHE A 94 9.18 -4.66 -0.62
CA PHE A 94 10.60 -4.93 -0.79
C PHE A 94 11.21 -5.37 0.52
N THR A 95 12.04 -6.41 0.46
CA THR A 95 12.86 -6.89 1.57
C THR A 95 14.25 -6.26 1.54
N ASN A 96 14.98 -6.34 2.67
CA ASN A 96 16.37 -5.90 2.77
C ASN A 96 16.60 -4.41 2.43
N ILE A 97 15.60 -3.56 2.62
CA ILE A 97 15.82 -2.11 2.62
C ILE A 97 16.76 -1.79 3.78
N PRO A 98 17.87 -1.05 3.56
CA PRO A 98 18.84 -0.72 4.61
C PRO A 98 18.16 -0.02 5.80
N GLU A 99 18.60 -0.32 7.02
CA GLU A 99 18.07 0.32 8.25
C GLU A 99 18.22 1.84 8.25
N SER A 100 19.25 2.35 7.55
CA SER A 100 19.46 3.79 7.37
C SER A 100 18.36 4.47 6.55
N ASP A 101 17.69 3.74 5.67
CA ASP A 101 16.49 4.18 4.96
C ASP A 101 15.23 3.90 5.80
N GLY A 102 15.07 2.68 6.28
CA GLY A 102 14.02 2.23 7.21
C GLY A 102 12.59 2.25 6.66
N ARG A 103 12.40 2.61 5.39
CA ARG A 103 11.07 2.65 4.76
C ARG A 103 10.53 1.25 4.50
N ARG A 104 9.22 1.12 4.52
CA ARG A 104 8.52 -0.04 3.97
C ARG A 104 7.94 0.34 2.61
N ILE A 105 8.56 -0.15 1.54
CA ILE A 105 8.16 0.16 0.17
C ILE A 105 7.43 -1.02 -0.42
N GLN A 106 6.27 -0.75 -1.01
CA GLN A 106 5.39 -1.71 -1.64
C GLN A 106 5.32 -1.46 -3.14
N ILE A 107 5.19 -2.54 -3.92
CA ILE A 107 4.81 -2.47 -5.33
C ILE A 107 3.65 -3.44 -5.57
N GLY A 108 2.69 -3.03 -6.38
CA GLY A 108 1.51 -3.83 -6.68
C GLY A 108 1.30 -4.04 -8.18
N TRP A 109 0.53 -5.06 -8.51
CA TRP A 109 0.04 -5.28 -9.86
C TRP A 109 -1.24 -4.47 -10.10
N GLY A 110 -1.25 -3.65 -11.14
CA GLY A 110 -2.45 -2.99 -11.64
C GLY A 110 -3.19 -3.89 -12.61
N ARG A 111 -4.39 -4.31 -12.25
CA ARG A 111 -5.30 -5.09 -13.12
C ARG A 111 -5.98 -4.17 -14.11
N ILE A 112 -5.22 -3.65 -15.06
CA ILE A 112 -5.66 -2.66 -16.04
C ILE A 112 -5.61 -3.31 -17.41
N SER A 113 -6.70 -3.17 -18.18
CA SER A 113 -6.74 -3.59 -19.57
C SER A 113 -5.98 -2.62 -20.45
N HIS A 114 -5.22 -3.14 -21.41
CA HIS A 114 -4.51 -2.38 -22.42
C HIS A 114 -5.01 -2.79 -23.82
N PRO A 115 -6.16 -2.25 -24.30
CA PRO A 115 -6.71 -2.61 -25.59
C PRO A 115 -5.71 -2.38 -26.72
N GLY A 116 -5.53 -3.37 -27.59
CA GLY A 116 -4.59 -3.32 -28.71
C GLY A 116 -3.14 -3.65 -28.38
N MET A 117 -2.79 -3.90 -27.11
CA MET A 117 -1.46 -4.32 -26.71
C MET A 117 -1.38 -5.85 -26.56
N PRO A 118 -0.20 -6.47 -26.77
CA PRO A 118 -0.02 -7.93 -26.60
C PRO A 118 0.06 -8.36 -25.11
N PHE A 119 -0.25 -7.48 -24.16
CA PHE A 119 -0.22 -7.73 -22.72
C PHE A 119 -1.41 -7.04 -22.03
N ASN A 120 -1.69 -7.49 -20.81
CA ASN A 120 -2.60 -6.84 -19.86
C ASN A 120 -1.89 -6.67 -18.51
N GLY A 121 -2.38 -5.71 -17.72
CA GLY A 121 -1.83 -5.38 -16.42
C GLY A 121 -0.51 -4.61 -16.54
N MET A 122 -0.13 -4.01 -15.43
CA MET A 122 1.12 -3.26 -15.30
C MET A 122 1.59 -3.28 -13.86
N MET A 123 2.90 -3.07 -13.64
CA MET A 123 3.39 -2.73 -12.32
C MET A 123 2.98 -1.30 -11.99
N LEU A 124 2.39 -1.13 -10.80
CA LEU A 124 2.04 0.20 -10.30
C LEU A 124 3.30 0.91 -9.78
N PHE A 125 3.21 2.21 -9.59
CA PHE A 125 4.30 2.94 -8.94
C PHE A 125 4.54 2.44 -7.53
N PRO A 126 5.81 2.29 -7.11
CA PRO A 126 6.13 1.96 -5.73
C PRO A 126 5.60 3.01 -4.76
N THR A 127 5.12 2.54 -3.61
CA THR A 127 4.58 3.39 -2.56
C THR A 127 5.24 3.08 -1.23
N GLU A 128 5.47 4.10 -0.43
CA GLU A 128 5.88 3.98 0.96
C GLU A 128 4.66 3.76 1.85
N LEU A 129 4.72 2.75 2.70
CA LEU A 129 3.70 2.44 3.69
C LEU A 129 4.07 3.05 5.04
N SER A 130 3.11 3.65 5.72
CA SER A 130 3.29 4.20 7.06
C SER A 130 2.01 4.09 7.89
N LEU A 131 2.15 3.95 9.21
CA LEU A 131 1.02 4.02 10.13
C LEU A 131 0.91 5.43 10.72
N ARG A 132 -0.31 5.96 10.72
CA ARG A 132 -0.59 7.29 11.28
C ARG A 132 -1.83 7.27 12.16
N THR A 133 -1.77 8.02 13.23
CA THR A 133 -2.93 8.31 14.07
C THR A 133 -3.87 9.26 13.35
N THR A 134 -5.14 8.91 13.30
CA THR A 134 -6.22 9.74 12.75
C THR A 134 -7.33 9.89 13.78
N LYS A 135 -8.33 10.74 13.51
CA LYS A 135 -9.52 10.85 14.36
C LYS A 135 -10.30 9.53 14.54
N ASP A 136 -10.15 8.61 13.58
CA ASP A 136 -10.84 7.31 13.55
C ASP A 136 -9.91 6.16 14.01
N GLY A 137 -8.76 6.48 14.64
CA GLY A 137 -7.73 5.53 15.09
C GLY A 137 -6.56 5.42 14.14
N ILE A 138 -5.70 4.45 14.38
CA ILE A 138 -4.50 4.20 13.56
C ILE A 138 -4.90 3.65 12.18
N ARG A 139 -4.29 4.19 11.12
CA ARG A 139 -4.53 3.75 9.73
C ARG A 139 -3.24 3.57 8.98
N LEU A 140 -3.25 2.63 8.02
CA LEU A 140 -2.17 2.43 7.06
C LEU A 140 -2.33 3.43 5.91
N PHE A 141 -1.27 4.17 5.64
CA PHE A 141 -1.17 5.11 4.53
C PHE A 141 -0.20 4.55 3.49
N SER A 142 -0.54 4.79 2.24
CA SER A 142 0.28 4.47 1.07
C SER A 142 0.54 5.76 0.30
N LYS A 143 1.81 6.15 0.17
CA LYS A 143 2.25 7.37 -0.53
C LYS A 143 3.23 6.98 -1.65
N PRO A 144 3.08 7.47 -2.89
CA PRO A 144 4.10 7.29 -3.91
C PRO A 144 5.48 7.72 -3.40
N ILE A 145 6.52 6.94 -3.69
CA ILE A 145 7.89 7.25 -3.24
C ILE A 145 8.41 8.54 -3.85
N ASP A 146 9.26 9.25 -3.11
CA ASP A 146 9.75 10.57 -3.54
C ASP A 146 10.73 10.48 -4.73
N GLU A 147 11.33 9.31 -4.98
CA GLU A 147 12.18 9.04 -6.14
C GLU A 147 11.47 9.27 -7.48
N LEU A 148 10.13 9.14 -7.51
CA LEU A 148 9.33 9.45 -8.70
C LEU A 148 9.44 10.93 -9.12
N ASP A 149 9.81 11.82 -8.21
CA ASP A 149 10.02 13.24 -8.52
C ASP A 149 11.21 13.44 -9.49
N ARG A 150 12.15 12.49 -9.51
CA ARG A 150 13.31 12.51 -10.43
C ARG A 150 12.94 12.17 -11.88
N LEU A 151 11.78 11.60 -12.11
CA LEU A 151 11.30 11.24 -13.45
C LEU A 151 10.59 12.42 -14.14
N GLN A 152 10.41 13.54 -13.44
CA GLN A 152 9.74 14.71 -14.00
C GLN A 152 10.66 15.49 -14.93
N THR A 153 10.23 15.70 -16.16
CA THR A 153 10.96 16.49 -17.18
C THR A 153 10.41 17.91 -17.35
N SER A 154 9.18 18.17 -16.91
CA SER A 154 8.53 19.46 -16.98
C SER A 154 7.65 19.67 -15.76
N VAL A 155 7.65 20.87 -15.21
CA VAL A 155 6.85 21.22 -14.02
C VAL A 155 6.14 22.54 -14.28
N GLY A 156 4.81 22.49 -14.37
CA GLY A 156 3.94 23.67 -14.31
C GLY A 156 3.39 23.86 -12.90
N LYS A 157 3.29 25.08 -12.43
CA LYS A 157 2.70 25.41 -11.12
C LYS A 157 1.66 26.50 -11.28
N TRP A 158 0.49 26.24 -10.77
CA TRP A 158 -0.64 27.17 -10.84
C TRP A 158 -1.26 27.30 -9.44
N ARG A 159 -1.87 28.45 -9.18
CA ARG A 159 -2.55 28.73 -7.91
C ARG A 159 -3.92 29.33 -8.18
N ALA A 160 -4.84 29.10 -7.26
CA ALA A 160 -6.19 29.69 -7.26
C ALA A 160 -6.96 29.50 -8.59
N LEU A 161 -6.85 28.31 -9.18
CA LEU A 161 -7.63 27.96 -10.35
C LEU A 161 -9.09 27.68 -9.98
N THR A 162 -10.02 28.17 -10.80
CA THR A 162 -11.39 27.66 -10.82
C THR A 162 -11.43 26.31 -11.52
N ALA A 163 -12.53 25.56 -11.37
CA ALA A 163 -12.69 24.26 -12.06
C ALA A 163 -12.53 24.40 -13.58
N ASP A 164 -13.20 25.42 -14.19
CA ASP A 164 -13.13 25.65 -15.64
C ASP A 164 -11.71 25.94 -16.13
N LYS A 165 -10.97 26.78 -15.40
CA LYS A 165 -9.56 27.08 -15.75
C LYS A 165 -8.65 25.89 -15.56
N ALA A 166 -8.94 25.02 -14.58
CA ALA A 166 -8.19 23.79 -14.40
C ALA A 166 -8.45 22.82 -15.56
N ASP A 167 -9.69 22.70 -16.01
CA ASP A 167 -10.07 21.88 -17.16
C ASP A 167 -9.41 22.38 -18.46
N GLU A 168 -9.48 23.69 -18.74
CA GLU A 168 -8.79 24.30 -19.89
C GLU A 168 -7.28 24.03 -19.87
N LEU A 169 -6.66 24.13 -18.69
CA LEU A 169 -5.25 23.82 -18.52
C LEU A 169 -4.93 22.36 -18.79
N LEU A 170 -5.71 21.44 -18.26
CA LEU A 170 -5.50 20.00 -18.43
C LEU A 170 -5.68 19.57 -19.88
N ARG A 171 -6.55 20.21 -20.64
CA ARG A 171 -6.70 19.96 -22.08
C ARG A 171 -5.43 20.21 -22.90
N GLN A 172 -4.53 21.08 -22.43
CA GLN A 172 -3.23 21.30 -23.08
C GLN A 172 -2.31 20.07 -22.98
N TYR A 173 -2.58 19.17 -22.05
CA TYR A 173 -1.81 17.94 -21.82
C TYR A 173 -2.54 16.67 -22.29
N LYS A 174 -3.62 16.81 -23.07
CA LYS A 174 -4.43 15.65 -23.54
C LYS A 174 -3.62 14.58 -24.29
N ASP A 175 -2.53 14.99 -24.95
CA ASP A 175 -1.67 14.10 -25.73
C ASP A 175 -0.43 13.65 -24.95
N ALA A 176 -0.33 13.98 -23.67
CA ALA A 176 0.77 13.54 -22.82
C ALA A 176 0.65 12.03 -22.55
N SER A 177 1.68 11.27 -22.89
CA SER A 177 1.74 9.82 -22.65
C SER A 177 1.87 9.48 -21.16
N THR A 178 2.43 10.40 -20.37
CA THR A 178 2.62 10.24 -18.92
C THR A 178 2.44 11.58 -18.24
N LEU A 179 1.56 11.65 -17.26
CA LEU A 179 1.25 12.87 -16.54
C LEU A 179 1.17 12.59 -15.03
N ARG A 180 1.83 13.45 -14.24
CA ARG A 180 1.67 13.48 -12.79
C ARG A 180 1.04 14.80 -12.36
N ILE A 181 -0.10 14.71 -11.71
CA ILE A 181 -0.83 15.87 -11.19
C ILE A 181 -0.76 15.85 -9.66
N ARG A 182 -0.30 16.95 -9.07
CA ARG A 182 -0.40 17.18 -7.63
C ARG A 182 -1.26 18.41 -7.40
N THR A 183 -2.37 18.27 -6.72
CA THR A 183 -3.30 19.36 -6.49
C THR A 183 -3.78 19.39 -5.04
N THR A 184 -4.14 20.59 -4.60
CA THR A 184 -4.87 20.81 -3.35
C THR A 184 -6.21 21.43 -3.70
N LEU A 185 -7.29 20.73 -3.35
CA LEU A 185 -8.66 21.16 -3.59
C LEU A 185 -9.22 21.83 -2.32
N LYS A 186 -9.78 23.03 -2.46
CA LYS A 186 -10.56 23.66 -1.40
C LYS A 186 -12.04 23.54 -1.75
N LEU A 187 -12.73 22.67 -1.03
CA LEU A 187 -14.18 22.50 -1.18
C LEU A 187 -14.90 23.49 -0.27
N SER A 188 -15.85 24.26 -0.83
CA SER A 188 -16.72 25.15 -0.04
C SER A 188 -18.09 24.52 0.22
N HIS A 189 -18.77 24.07 -0.83
CA HIS A 189 -20.11 23.47 -0.77
C HIS A 189 -20.21 22.11 -1.48
N ALA A 190 -19.23 21.75 -2.26
CA ALA A 190 -19.21 20.45 -2.95
C ALA A 190 -18.87 19.33 -1.96
N THR A 191 -19.57 18.20 -2.07
CA THR A 191 -19.31 16.97 -1.29
C THR A 191 -18.27 16.08 -1.94
N ASN A 192 -18.08 16.23 -3.27
CA ASN A 192 -17.12 15.46 -4.05
C ASN A 192 -16.36 16.39 -5.01
N ALA A 193 -15.12 16.11 -5.22
CA ALA A 193 -14.29 16.70 -6.28
C ALA A 193 -13.24 15.68 -6.75
N GLY A 194 -12.89 15.72 -8.03
CA GLY A 194 -11.93 14.83 -8.63
C GLY A 194 -11.54 15.26 -10.04
N LEU A 195 -10.71 14.45 -10.66
CA LEU A 195 -10.34 14.53 -12.08
C LEU A 195 -11.03 13.39 -12.82
N ASN A 196 -11.64 13.69 -13.94
CA ASN A 196 -12.25 12.72 -14.86
C ASN A 196 -11.38 12.53 -16.09
#